data_553c5da549ebdacd200a03817b258eb3
#
_entry.id   553c5da549ebdacd200a03817b258eb3
#
_cell.length_a   1.000
_cell.length_b   1.000
_cell.length_c   1.000
_cell.angle_alpha   90.00
_cell.angle_beta   90.00
_cell.angle_gamma   90.00
#
_symmetry.space_group_name_H-M   'P 1'
#
loop_
_entity.id
_entity.type
_entity.pdbx_description
1 polymer ?
#
loop_
_entity_poly.entity_id
_entity_poly.type
_entity_poly.pdbx_seq_one_letter_code
_entity_poly.pdbx_strand_id
1 'polypeptide(L)'
;MTNLTKIYGWGRYPRQDAYLHAPTSCASLELTAKQQNSVLARGMGRSYGDSANALNVLQTTYINHFIEFDKVTGKLTAEAGITLREILEVIVPSGWFLPVTPGTSYVTLGGAIASDVHGKNHHSAGTFGQHVESLSILLGTGEVVTTSTQHHAD
;
A
#
# COMPACT_ATOMS: atom_id res chain seq x y z
N MET A 1 11.96 -19.74 -8.68
CA MET A 1 11.73 -20.57 -7.46
C MET A 1 11.49 -19.61 -6.33
N THR A 2 10.30 -19.64 -5.72
CA THR A 2 9.97 -18.86 -4.54
C THR A 2 10.68 -19.48 -3.33
N ASN A 3 11.63 -18.77 -2.75
CA ASN A 3 12.33 -19.24 -1.57
C ASN A 3 11.50 -18.96 -0.31
N LEU A 4 11.45 -19.94 0.57
CA LEU A 4 10.87 -19.76 1.89
C LEU A 4 11.75 -18.80 2.70
N THR A 5 11.16 -17.74 3.23
CA THR A 5 11.88 -16.71 4.00
C THR A 5 11.13 -16.36 5.28
N LYS A 6 11.84 -15.87 6.28
CA LYS A 6 11.21 -15.43 7.54
C LYS A 6 10.76 -13.98 7.41
N ILE A 7 9.48 -13.74 7.65
CA ILE A 7 8.87 -12.42 7.71
C ILE A 7 8.38 -12.09 9.12
N TYR A 8 8.22 -10.81 9.40
CA TYR A 8 7.71 -10.28 10.67
C TYR A 8 7.20 -8.84 10.48
N GLY A 9 6.30 -8.40 11.33
CA GLY A 9 5.83 -7.02 11.40
C GLY A 9 6.82 -6.09 12.09
N TRP A 10 6.39 -4.87 12.40
CA TRP A 10 7.22 -3.82 13.02
C TRP A 10 7.93 -4.29 14.31
N GLY A 11 7.21 -5.01 15.18
CA GLY A 11 7.73 -5.52 16.45
C GLY A 11 8.71 -6.70 16.32
N ARG A 12 8.98 -7.21 15.11
CA ARG A 12 9.82 -8.38 14.81
C ARG A 12 9.34 -9.68 15.45
N TYR A 13 8.10 -9.72 15.92
CA TYR A 13 7.40 -10.87 16.47
C TYR A 13 5.89 -10.75 16.20
N PRO A 14 5.19 -11.89 15.88
CA PRO A 14 5.75 -13.20 15.59
C PRO A 14 6.57 -13.23 14.29
N ARG A 15 7.43 -14.25 14.18
CA ARG A 15 8.13 -14.55 12.93
C ARG A 15 7.45 -15.73 12.26
N GLN A 16 7.25 -15.61 10.94
CA GLN A 16 6.57 -16.62 10.14
C GLN A 16 7.38 -16.94 8.89
N ASP A 17 7.43 -18.22 8.51
CA ASP A 17 7.97 -18.60 7.22
C ASP A 17 6.93 -18.32 6.12
N ALA A 18 7.39 -17.72 5.04
CA ALA A 18 6.53 -17.29 3.94
C ALA A 18 7.19 -17.49 2.57
N TYR A 19 6.37 -17.77 1.57
CA TYR A 19 6.73 -17.66 0.17
C TYR A 19 6.45 -16.24 -0.30
N LEU A 20 7.50 -15.50 -0.67
CA LEU A 20 7.37 -14.14 -1.18
C LEU A 20 7.21 -14.17 -2.70
N HIS A 21 6.07 -13.71 -3.17
CA HIS A 21 5.79 -13.45 -4.57
C HIS A 21 5.98 -11.95 -4.82
N ALA A 22 6.91 -11.58 -5.69
CA ALA A 22 7.31 -10.20 -5.93
C ALA A 22 6.96 -9.76 -7.36
N PRO A 23 5.68 -9.52 -7.66
CA PRO A 23 5.26 -9.04 -8.96
C PRO A 23 5.82 -7.64 -9.22
N THR A 24 6.16 -7.36 -10.49
CA THR A 24 6.75 -6.08 -10.92
C THR A 24 5.79 -5.24 -11.79
N SER A 25 4.55 -5.71 -11.95
CA SER A 25 3.49 -5.01 -12.69
C SER A 25 2.12 -5.44 -12.18
N CYS A 26 1.10 -4.62 -12.40
CA CYS A 26 -0.29 -4.96 -12.07
C CYS A 26 -0.73 -6.26 -12.75
N ALA A 27 -0.38 -6.46 -14.02
CA ALA A 27 -0.71 -7.71 -14.73
C ALA A 27 -0.04 -8.94 -14.09
N SER A 28 1.22 -8.85 -13.67
CA SER A 28 1.90 -9.94 -12.98
C SER A 28 1.35 -10.17 -11.56
N LEU A 29 0.86 -9.12 -10.91
CA LEU A 29 0.21 -9.21 -9.62
C LEU A 29 -1.11 -9.98 -9.71
N GLU A 30 -1.98 -9.61 -10.68
CA GLU A 30 -3.24 -10.30 -10.93
C GLU A 30 -3.02 -11.79 -11.24
N LEU A 31 -2.06 -12.08 -12.14
CA LEU A 31 -1.72 -13.47 -12.49
C LEU A 31 -1.25 -14.25 -11.27
N THR A 32 -0.36 -13.68 -10.46
CA THR A 32 0.17 -14.33 -9.27
C THR A 32 -0.93 -14.56 -8.23
N ALA A 33 -1.82 -13.58 -8.02
CA ALA A 33 -2.94 -13.72 -7.09
C ALA A 33 -3.88 -14.85 -7.51
N LYS A 34 -4.21 -14.96 -8.80
CA LYS A 34 -5.06 -16.03 -9.35
C LYS A 34 -4.44 -17.43 -9.25
N GLN A 35 -3.13 -17.53 -9.20
CA GLN A 35 -2.42 -18.81 -9.07
C GLN A 35 -2.35 -19.34 -7.62
N GLN A 36 -2.69 -18.52 -6.64
CA GLN A 36 -2.62 -18.88 -5.23
C GLN A 36 -4.02 -19.08 -4.66
N ASN A 37 -4.22 -20.14 -3.88
CA ASN A 37 -5.50 -20.38 -3.18
C ASN A 37 -5.76 -19.33 -2.09
N SER A 38 -4.70 -18.79 -1.50
CA SER A 38 -4.76 -17.75 -0.49
C SER A 38 -3.46 -16.97 -0.53
N VAL A 39 -3.56 -15.66 -0.57
CA VAL A 39 -2.41 -14.76 -0.61
C VAL A 39 -2.74 -13.47 0.13
N LEU A 40 -1.75 -12.90 0.80
CA LEU A 40 -1.87 -11.64 1.54
C LEU A 40 -0.95 -10.58 0.91
N ALA A 41 -1.51 -9.41 0.62
CA ALA A 41 -0.72 -8.27 0.17
C ALA A 41 0.14 -7.71 1.32
N ARG A 42 1.40 -7.39 1.00
CA ARG A 42 2.36 -6.87 1.96
C ARG A 42 3.21 -5.77 1.33
N GLY A 43 3.20 -4.59 1.95
CA GLY A 43 4.13 -3.50 1.63
C GLY A 43 5.45 -3.64 2.40
N MET A 44 5.86 -2.60 3.10
CA MET A 44 7.12 -2.53 3.86
C MET A 44 7.10 -3.33 5.19
N GLY A 45 6.01 -4.04 5.52
CA GLY A 45 5.90 -4.83 6.75
C GLY A 45 5.95 -3.98 8.02
N ARG A 46 5.34 -2.81 7.99
CA ARG A 46 5.30 -1.89 9.14
C ARG A 46 4.07 -2.06 10.02
N SER A 47 3.23 -3.05 9.72
CA SER A 47 2.09 -3.42 10.56
C SER A 47 2.54 -3.99 11.90
N TYR A 48 1.70 -3.85 12.91
CA TYR A 48 1.89 -4.50 14.20
C TYR A 48 1.47 -5.97 14.14
N GLY A 49 2.06 -6.78 15.01
CA GLY A 49 1.74 -8.21 15.10
C GLY A 49 1.98 -8.95 13.79
N ASP A 50 1.01 -9.76 13.40
CA ASP A 50 1.03 -10.65 12.24
C ASP A 50 0.08 -10.23 11.11
N SER A 51 -0.55 -9.07 11.20
CA SER A 51 -1.58 -8.61 10.25
C SER A 51 -1.12 -8.55 8.78
N ALA A 52 0.19 -8.49 8.53
CA ALA A 52 0.79 -8.57 7.20
C ALA A 52 1.67 -9.82 7.01
N ASN A 53 1.41 -10.89 7.76
CA ASN A 53 2.12 -12.16 7.68
C ASN A 53 1.17 -13.28 7.24
N ALA A 54 1.59 -14.06 6.25
CA ALA A 54 0.89 -15.24 5.76
C ALA A 54 1.89 -16.20 5.12
N LEU A 55 1.47 -17.44 4.84
CA LEU A 55 2.32 -18.42 4.15
C LEU A 55 2.67 -17.95 2.72
N ASN A 56 1.68 -17.41 1.99
CA ASN A 56 1.88 -16.82 0.67
C ASN A 56 1.67 -15.31 0.75
N VAL A 57 2.66 -14.54 0.37
CA VAL A 57 2.68 -13.08 0.46
C VAL A 57 2.94 -12.47 -0.91
N LEU A 58 2.07 -11.56 -1.34
CA LEU A 58 2.29 -10.66 -2.47
C LEU A 58 3.04 -9.42 -1.97
N GLN A 59 4.33 -9.35 -2.25
CA GLN A 59 5.13 -8.19 -1.94
C GLN A 59 4.89 -7.10 -2.98
N THR A 60 4.20 -6.03 -2.60
CA THR A 60 3.76 -4.97 -3.50
C THR A 60 4.84 -3.90 -3.77
N THR A 61 5.97 -3.94 -3.09
CA THR A 61 7.02 -2.90 -3.11
C THR A 61 7.69 -2.69 -4.48
N TYR A 62 7.47 -3.58 -5.44
CA TYR A 62 7.95 -3.42 -6.83
C TYR A 62 6.88 -2.90 -7.79
N ILE A 63 5.66 -2.66 -7.31
CA ILE A 63 4.58 -1.99 -8.02
C ILE A 63 4.51 -0.59 -7.42
N ASN A 64 5.47 0.26 -7.78
CA ASN A 64 5.74 1.51 -7.08
C ASN A 64 5.90 2.72 -8.01
N HIS A 65 5.27 2.69 -9.18
CA HIS A 65 5.34 3.83 -10.08
C HIS A 65 4.58 5.02 -9.53
N PHE A 66 5.23 6.18 -9.63
CA PHE A 66 4.58 7.48 -9.52
C PHE A 66 4.00 7.78 -10.90
N ILE A 67 2.67 7.87 -11.03
CA ILE A 67 1.98 7.94 -12.33
C ILE A 67 1.78 9.38 -12.75
N GLU A 68 1.17 10.19 -11.88
CA GLU A 68 0.80 11.56 -12.22
C GLU A 68 0.77 12.46 -10.97
N PHE A 69 1.07 13.73 -11.14
CA PHE A 69 0.93 14.75 -10.12
C PHE A 69 0.48 16.07 -10.74
N ASP A 70 -0.73 16.48 -10.41
CA ASP A 70 -1.22 17.82 -10.73
C ASP A 70 -0.76 18.83 -9.67
N LYS A 71 0.19 19.67 -10.06
CA LYS A 71 0.76 20.70 -9.17
C LYS A 71 -0.20 21.84 -8.85
N VAL A 72 -1.31 21.98 -9.59
CA VAL A 72 -2.32 23.03 -9.36
C VAL A 72 -3.29 22.58 -8.26
N THR A 73 -3.79 21.35 -8.37
CA THR A 73 -4.79 20.80 -7.44
C THR A 73 -4.18 20.01 -6.29
N GLY A 74 -2.91 19.58 -6.40
CA GLY A 74 -2.25 18.70 -5.46
C GLY A 74 -2.65 17.23 -5.58
N LYS A 75 -3.43 16.85 -6.60
CA LYS A 75 -3.81 15.45 -6.82
C LYS A 75 -2.63 14.65 -7.33
N LEU A 76 -2.43 13.48 -6.75
CA LEU A 76 -1.45 12.52 -7.23
C LEU A 76 -2.08 11.17 -7.49
N THR A 77 -1.57 10.49 -8.50
CA THR A 77 -1.89 9.09 -8.82
C THR A 77 -0.61 8.28 -8.76
N ALA A 78 -0.64 7.18 -8.04
CA ALA A 78 0.52 6.32 -7.89
C ALA A 78 0.11 4.87 -7.62
N GLU A 79 1.01 3.94 -7.86
CA GLU A 79 0.83 2.54 -7.52
C GLU A 79 0.97 2.31 -6.00
N ALA A 80 0.29 1.27 -5.50
CA ALA A 80 0.16 0.98 -4.09
C ALA A 80 1.49 0.68 -3.35
N GLY A 81 2.51 0.24 -4.07
CA GLY A 81 3.81 -0.14 -3.52
C GLY A 81 4.78 1.02 -3.31
N ILE A 82 4.51 2.20 -3.87
CA ILE A 82 5.33 3.39 -3.65
C ILE A 82 5.31 3.77 -2.16
N THR A 83 6.44 4.18 -1.62
CA THR A 83 6.51 4.64 -0.23
C THR A 83 6.09 6.12 -0.10
N LEU A 84 5.60 6.50 1.07
CA LEU A 84 5.33 7.92 1.35
C LEU A 84 6.61 8.76 1.25
N ARG A 85 7.79 8.16 1.50
CA ARG A 85 9.07 8.81 1.29
C ARG A 85 9.28 9.19 -0.17
N GLU A 86 9.13 8.24 -1.10
CA GLU A 86 9.29 8.47 -2.55
C GLU A 86 8.28 9.51 -3.05
N ILE A 87 7.04 9.47 -2.55
CA ILE A 87 6.03 10.49 -2.86
C ILE A 87 6.51 11.87 -2.40
N LEU A 88 6.96 12.00 -1.15
CA LEU A 88 7.44 13.28 -0.61
C LEU A 88 8.65 13.84 -1.36
N GLU A 89 9.57 12.99 -1.81
CA GLU A 89 10.72 13.39 -2.63
C GLU A 89 10.30 14.08 -3.94
N VAL A 90 9.12 13.73 -4.48
CA VAL A 90 8.57 14.34 -5.71
C VAL A 90 7.76 15.61 -5.40
N ILE A 91 6.87 15.57 -4.40
CA ILE A 91 5.90 16.65 -4.20
C ILE A 91 6.45 17.83 -3.39
N VAL A 92 7.37 17.60 -2.44
CA VAL A 92 7.92 18.65 -1.57
C VAL A 92 8.65 19.73 -2.36
N PRO A 93 9.51 19.41 -3.36
CA PRO A 93 10.14 20.45 -4.18
C PRO A 93 9.14 21.30 -4.98
N SER A 94 7.90 20.81 -5.14
CA SER A 94 6.80 21.53 -5.81
C SER A 94 5.92 22.34 -4.83
N GLY A 95 6.30 22.42 -3.56
CA GLY A 95 5.58 23.18 -2.52
C GLY A 95 4.39 22.41 -1.89
N TRP A 96 4.31 21.10 -2.11
CA TRP A 96 3.22 20.28 -1.58
C TRP A 96 3.71 19.34 -0.47
N PHE A 97 2.78 18.94 0.40
CA PHE A 97 3.03 17.97 1.45
C PHE A 97 1.80 17.07 1.63
N LEU A 98 2.01 15.85 2.15
CA LEU A 98 0.90 14.95 2.46
C LEU A 98 0.07 15.51 3.64
N PRO A 99 -1.26 15.51 3.54
CA PRO A 99 -2.12 16.05 4.60
C PRO A 99 -2.05 15.25 5.90
N VAL A 100 -1.76 13.94 5.79
CA VAL A 100 -1.59 13.02 6.92
C VAL A 100 -0.31 12.24 6.75
N THR A 101 0.51 12.19 7.80
CA THR A 101 1.77 11.44 7.82
C THR A 101 1.88 10.61 9.10
N PRO A 102 2.06 9.27 8.99
CA PRO A 102 2.32 8.42 10.16
C PRO A 102 3.72 8.66 10.73
N GLY A 103 4.09 7.95 11.79
CA GLY A 103 5.37 8.10 12.49
C GLY A 103 6.61 7.73 11.65
N THR A 104 6.44 7.21 10.45
CA THR A 104 7.52 6.89 9.51
C THR A 104 7.07 7.07 8.07
N SER A 105 7.98 7.54 7.21
CA SER A 105 7.77 7.63 5.76
C SER A 105 8.04 6.30 5.03
N TYR A 106 8.60 5.31 5.72
CA TYR A 106 8.89 3.97 5.17
C TYR A 106 7.68 3.03 5.26
N VAL A 107 6.53 3.51 4.86
CA VAL A 107 5.29 2.75 4.63
C VAL A 107 4.87 2.92 3.18
N THR A 108 4.26 1.90 2.58
CA THR A 108 3.73 2.02 1.22
C THR A 108 2.41 2.78 1.22
N LEU A 109 2.08 3.41 0.09
CA LEU A 109 0.79 4.09 -0.12
C LEU A 109 -0.38 3.14 0.17
N GLY A 110 -0.38 1.94 -0.42
CA GLY A 110 -1.41 0.94 -0.17
C GLY A 110 -1.48 0.51 1.29
N GLY A 111 -0.33 0.38 1.97
CA GLY A 111 -0.28 0.09 3.41
C GLY A 111 -0.83 1.22 4.27
N ALA A 112 -0.57 2.47 3.90
CA ALA A 112 -1.09 3.65 4.59
C ALA A 112 -2.62 3.74 4.47
N ILE A 113 -3.16 3.44 3.29
CA ILE A 113 -4.60 3.39 3.02
C ILE A 113 -5.25 2.22 3.77
N ALA A 114 -4.73 1.00 3.62
CA ALA A 114 -5.29 -0.20 4.23
C ALA A 114 -5.33 -0.17 5.77
N SER A 115 -4.42 0.57 6.39
CA SER A 115 -4.38 0.77 7.84
C SER A 115 -5.05 2.06 8.29
N ASP A 116 -5.60 2.83 7.35
CA ASP A 116 -6.16 4.17 7.57
C ASP A 116 -5.29 4.99 8.54
N VAL A 117 -4.00 5.10 8.22
CA VAL A 117 -3.02 5.70 9.13
C VAL A 117 -3.38 7.14 9.48
N HIS A 118 -2.99 7.55 10.66
CA HIS A 118 -3.16 8.91 11.14
C HIS A 118 -1.83 9.53 11.58
N GLY A 119 -1.79 10.86 11.62
CA GLY A 119 -0.66 11.63 12.12
C GLY A 119 -0.98 12.31 13.46
N LYS A 120 -0.01 13.07 13.96
CA LYS A 120 -0.20 13.89 15.18
C LYS A 120 -1.24 15.00 15.00
N ASN A 121 -1.56 15.34 13.75
CA ASN A 121 -2.56 16.34 13.37
C ASN A 121 -3.95 15.75 13.13
N HIS A 122 -4.21 14.51 13.55
CA HIS A 122 -5.47 13.79 13.26
C HIS A 122 -6.72 14.51 13.79
N HIS A 123 -6.61 15.32 14.82
CA HIS A 123 -7.72 16.11 15.34
C HIS A 123 -8.30 17.12 14.34
N SER A 124 -7.47 17.59 13.40
CA SER A 124 -7.86 18.55 12.36
C SER A 124 -7.85 17.95 10.96
N ALA A 125 -6.90 17.09 10.66
CA ALA A 125 -6.71 16.52 9.31
C ALA A 125 -7.37 15.14 9.14
N GLY A 126 -7.85 14.52 10.21
CA GLY A 126 -8.43 13.19 10.16
C GLY A 126 -7.43 12.09 9.86
N THR A 127 -7.88 11.07 9.14
CA THR A 127 -7.10 9.90 8.75
C THR A 127 -6.73 9.93 7.26
N PHE A 128 -5.82 9.06 6.85
CA PHE A 128 -5.29 9.04 5.47
C PHE A 128 -6.39 8.76 4.44
N GLY A 129 -7.34 7.86 4.75
CA GLY A 129 -8.43 7.48 3.87
C GLY A 129 -9.35 8.65 3.49
N GLN A 130 -9.49 9.66 4.34
CA GLN A 130 -10.30 10.85 4.05
C GLN A 130 -9.75 11.70 2.90
N HIS A 131 -8.48 11.50 2.54
CA HIS A 131 -7.80 12.21 1.46
C HIS A 131 -7.61 11.34 0.20
N VAL A 132 -8.23 10.17 0.17
CA VAL A 132 -8.20 9.25 -0.98
C VAL A 132 -9.47 9.44 -1.79
N GLU A 133 -9.32 9.83 -3.05
CA GLU A 133 -10.47 10.09 -3.95
C GLU A 133 -10.95 8.80 -4.62
N SER A 134 -10.04 7.93 -5.02
CA SER A 134 -10.37 6.65 -5.67
C SER A 134 -9.27 5.61 -5.49
N LEU A 135 -9.66 4.35 -5.60
CA LEU A 135 -8.79 3.18 -5.51
C LEU A 135 -9.12 2.19 -6.63
N SER A 136 -8.11 1.55 -7.19
CA SER A 136 -8.28 0.31 -7.94
C SER A 136 -7.82 -0.85 -7.08
N ILE A 137 -8.71 -1.79 -6.78
CA ILE A 137 -8.49 -2.88 -5.84
C ILE A 137 -8.62 -4.21 -6.57
N LEU A 138 -7.62 -5.06 -6.44
CA LEU A 138 -7.71 -6.46 -6.84
C LEU A 138 -8.39 -7.25 -5.72
N LEU A 139 -9.59 -7.75 -5.99
CA LEU A 139 -10.36 -8.57 -5.06
C LEU A 139 -9.84 -10.01 -5.01
N GLY A 140 -10.21 -10.74 -3.96
CA GLY A 140 -9.90 -12.17 -3.81
C GLY A 140 -10.52 -13.05 -4.91
N THR A 141 -11.52 -12.56 -5.63
CA THR A 141 -12.11 -13.19 -6.84
C THR A 141 -11.20 -13.09 -8.07
N GLY A 142 -10.15 -12.24 -8.01
CA GLY A 142 -9.30 -11.92 -9.14
C GLY A 142 -9.88 -10.82 -10.06
N GLU A 143 -10.97 -10.19 -9.67
CA GLU A 143 -11.55 -9.02 -10.32
C GLU A 143 -10.86 -7.74 -9.84
N VAL A 144 -10.67 -6.78 -10.74
CA VAL A 144 -10.20 -5.42 -10.39
C VAL A 144 -11.40 -4.49 -10.36
N VAL A 145 -11.64 -3.88 -9.21
CA VAL A 145 -12.73 -2.93 -8.99
C VAL A 145 -12.15 -1.56 -8.71
N THR A 146 -12.70 -0.53 -9.36
CA THR A 146 -12.41 0.86 -9.00
C THR A 146 -13.49 1.37 -8.06
N THR A 147 -13.09 1.86 -6.91
CA THR A 147 -13.97 2.45 -5.89
C THR A 147 -13.63 3.92 -5.68
N SER A 148 -14.63 4.70 -5.28
CA SER A 148 -14.51 6.10 -4.91
C SER A 148 -15.60 6.44 -3.90
N THR A 149 -15.60 7.67 -3.37
CA THR A 149 -16.68 8.15 -2.48
C THR A 149 -18.07 8.15 -3.13
N GLN A 150 -18.17 7.98 -4.45
CA GLN A 150 -19.44 7.96 -5.19
C GLN A 150 -19.79 6.57 -5.76
N HIS A 151 -18.83 5.64 -5.81
CA HIS A 151 -19.01 4.31 -6.38
C HIS A 151 -18.34 3.28 -5.50
N HIS A 152 -19.08 2.22 -5.12
CA HIS A 152 -18.62 1.17 -4.23
C HIS A 152 -18.01 1.74 -2.93
N ALA A 153 -18.76 2.66 -2.29
CA ALA A 153 -18.31 3.37 -1.10
C ALA A 153 -18.50 2.56 0.21
N ASP A 154 -19.13 1.38 0.13
CA ASP A 154 -19.50 0.50 1.27
C ASP A 154 -18.37 -0.44 1.66
#